data_8fed18850175eebbab9c96650342e111
#
_entry.id   8fed18850175eebbab9c96650342e111
#
_cell.length_a   1.000
_cell.length_b   1.000
_cell.length_c   1.000
_cell.angle_alpha   90.00
_cell.angle_beta   90.00
_cell.angle_gamma   90.00
#
_symmetry.space_group_name_H-M   'P 1'
#
loop_
_entity.id
_entity.type
_entity.pdbx_description
1 polymer ?
#
loop_
_entity_poly.entity_id
_entity_poly.type
_entity_poly.pdbx_seq_one_letter_code
_entity_poly.pdbx_strand_id
1 'polypeptide(L)'
;MGQPVVHFEVVGKDGDKLKKYYSELFGWEIDSNNAMSYGMVSREGNQAPDGLGIGGGIGAGPEGYEGHVTFYVAVDDIEEALQKAESLGGTRVMGPERIMDMLDLGQFKDPEGHLIGLVQPLQM
;
A
#
# COMPACT_ATOMS: atom_id res chain seq x y z
N MET A 1 -18.91 2.32 -11.55
CA MET A 1 -17.61 1.78 -11.94
C MET A 1 -16.79 1.43 -10.72
N GLY A 2 -16.01 0.37 -10.81
CA GLY A 2 -15.14 -0.04 -9.71
C GLY A 2 -13.95 0.89 -9.54
N GLN A 3 -13.49 0.99 -8.31
CA GLN A 3 -12.30 1.76 -7.98
C GLN A 3 -11.06 0.87 -8.18
N PRO A 4 -9.96 1.42 -8.71
CA PRO A 4 -8.81 0.58 -9.10
C PRO A 4 -7.88 0.26 -7.93
N VAL A 5 -7.28 -0.93 -8.00
CA VAL A 5 -6.14 -1.29 -7.17
C VAL A 5 -4.90 -0.65 -7.82
N VAL A 6 -4.17 0.15 -7.08
CA VAL A 6 -3.07 0.95 -7.64
C VAL A 6 -1.72 0.70 -6.99
N HIS A 7 -1.67 -0.09 -5.92
CA HIS A 7 -0.43 -0.26 -5.15
C HIS A 7 -0.51 -1.56 -4.37
N PHE A 8 0.55 -2.36 -4.40
CA PHE A 8 0.67 -3.49 -3.49
C PHE A 8 1.62 -3.11 -2.36
N GLU A 9 1.55 -3.82 -1.23
CA GLU A 9 2.45 -3.52 -0.13
C GLU A 9 2.83 -4.79 0.62
N VAL A 10 4.12 -4.93 0.87
CA VAL A 10 4.65 -5.99 1.72
C VAL A 10 5.38 -5.32 2.88
N VAL A 11 4.90 -5.55 4.08
CA VAL A 11 5.51 -5.00 5.30
C VAL A 11 5.88 -6.17 6.19
N GLY A 12 7.11 -6.16 6.69
CA GLY A 12 7.59 -7.20 7.57
C GLY A 12 8.37 -6.62 8.72
N LYS A 13 9.12 -7.47 9.42
CA LYS A 13 9.94 -7.08 10.56
C LYS A 13 11.28 -6.52 10.11
N ASP A 14 11.81 -7.03 9.01
CA ASP A 14 13.11 -6.62 8.47
C ASP A 14 12.91 -6.20 7.02
N GLY A 15 12.70 -4.89 6.82
CA GLY A 15 12.43 -4.33 5.50
C GLY A 15 13.59 -4.51 4.52
N ASP A 16 14.81 -4.34 5.00
CA ASP A 16 15.99 -4.47 4.11
C ASP A 16 16.15 -5.90 3.62
N LYS A 17 15.89 -6.87 4.47
CA LYS A 17 15.93 -8.28 4.09
C LYS A 17 14.87 -8.59 3.03
N LEU A 18 13.66 -8.07 3.21
CA LEU A 18 12.58 -8.25 2.24
C LEU A 18 12.90 -7.58 0.90
N LYS A 19 13.43 -6.36 0.93
CA LYS A 19 13.80 -5.65 -0.30
C LYS A 19 14.83 -6.44 -1.09
N LYS A 20 15.85 -6.96 -0.43
CA LYS A 20 16.87 -7.77 -1.08
C LYS A 20 16.27 -9.05 -1.65
N TYR A 21 15.44 -9.72 -0.88
CA TYR A 21 14.79 -10.96 -1.30
C TYR A 21 14.00 -10.78 -2.60
N TYR A 22 13.11 -9.78 -2.63
CA TYR A 22 12.25 -9.57 -3.79
C TYR A 22 13.00 -8.98 -4.97
N SER A 23 14.02 -8.15 -4.72
CA SER A 23 14.86 -7.63 -5.78
C SER A 23 15.61 -8.76 -6.49
N GLU A 24 16.16 -9.71 -5.74
CA GLU A 24 16.87 -10.84 -6.32
C GLU A 24 15.92 -11.82 -7.00
N LEU A 25 14.75 -12.06 -6.40
CA LEU A 25 13.81 -13.04 -6.93
C LEU A 25 13.12 -12.56 -8.21
N PHE A 26 12.67 -11.32 -8.22
CA PHE A 26 11.85 -10.79 -9.32
C PHE A 26 12.56 -9.74 -10.16
N GLY A 27 13.75 -9.32 -9.78
CA GLY A 27 14.46 -8.29 -10.53
C GLY A 27 13.91 -6.88 -10.33
N TRP A 28 13.12 -6.66 -9.29
CA TRP A 28 12.56 -5.33 -9.02
C TRP A 28 13.65 -4.36 -8.61
N GLU A 29 13.61 -3.16 -9.21
CA GLU A 29 14.44 -2.05 -8.75
C GLU A 29 13.66 -1.35 -7.62
N ILE A 30 14.29 -1.25 -6.46
CA ILE A 30 13.64 -0.74 -5.26
C ILE A 30 14.36 0.51 -4.78
N ASP A 31 13.63 1.63 -4.75
CA ASP A 31 14.16 2.92 -4.33
C ASP A 31 13.69 3.22 -2.91
N SER A 32 14.64 3.22 -1.96
CA SER A 32 14.35 3.54 -0.56
C SER A 32 14.80 4.94 -0.16
N ASN A 33 15.11 5.79 -1.13
CA ASN A 33 15.60 7.14 -0.87
C ASN A 33 14.46 8.10 -0.52
N ASN A 34 13.92 7.91 0.69
CA ASN A 34 12.85 8.76 1.23
C ASN A 34 12.96 8.76 2.75
N ALA A 35 12.23 9.67 3.38
CA ALA A 35 12.31 9.86 4.83
C ALA A 35 11.94 8.63 5.65
N MET A 36 11.12 7.74 5.09
CA MET A 36 10.64 6.55 5.79
C MET A 36 11.42 5.29 5.43
N SER A 37 12.42 5.40 4.56
CA SER A 37 13.16 4.26 4.01
C SER A 37 12.23 3.20 3.39
N TYR A 38 11.09 3.63 2.92
CA TYR A 38 10.10 2.77 2.29
C TYR A 38 10.58 2.40 0.88
N GLY A 39 10.64 1.12 0.58
CA GLY A 39 11.15 0.66 -0.71
C GLY A 39 10.09 0.77 -1.79
N MET A 40 10.20 1.78 -2.64
CA MET A 40 9.26 1.97 -3.74
C MET A 40 9.61 1.05 -4.90
N VAL A 41 8.64 0.26 -5.32
CA VAL A 41 8.75 -0.61 -6.50
C VAL A 41 7.99 0.07 -7.62
N SER A 42 8.72 0.54 -8.64
CA SER A 42 8.11 1.27 -9.73
C SER A 42 7.28 0.36 -10.62
N ARG A 43 6.14 0.88 -11.11
CA ARG A 43 5.39 0.20 -12.16
C ARG A 43 6.20 0.14 -13.45
N GLU A 44 6.94 1.21 -13.75
CA GLU A 44 7.76 1.26 -14.95
C GLU A 44 8.91 0.26 -14.85
N GLY A 45 9.13 -0.50 -15.90
CA GLY A 45 10.15 -1.54 -15.91
C GLY A 45 9.71 -2.86 -15.29
N ASN A 46 8.53 -2.89 -14.66
CA ASN A 46 8.00 -4.10 -14.02
C ASN A 46 6.65 -4.50 -14.59
N GLN A 47 6.45 -4.21 -15.86
CA GLN A 47 5.22 -4.53 -16.56
C GLN A 47 5.40 -5.74 -17.45
N ALA A 48 4.32 -6.51 -17.61
CA ALA A 48 4.27 -7.56 -18.61
C ALA A 48 4.28 -6.94 -20.01
N PRO A 49 4.58 -7.73 -21.06
CA PRO A 49 4.64 -7.20 -22.43
C PRO A 49 3.37 -6.48 -22.90
N ASP A 50 2.21 -6.85 -22.33
CA ASP A 50 0.93 -6.22 -22.64
C ASP A 50 0.66 -4.97 -21.79
N GLY A 51 1.62 -4.55 -20.97
CA GLY A 51 1.50 -3.37 -20.13
C GLY A 51 0.87 -3.61 -18.76
N LEU A 52 0.50 -4.84 -18.45
CA LEU A 52 -0.08 -5.15 -17.14
C LEU A 52 0.99 -5.07 -16.04
N GLY A 53 0.59 -4.58 -14.91
CA GLY A 53 1.45 -4.47 -13.73
C GLY A 53 1.15 -3.23 -12.94
N ILE A 54 1.40 -3.28 -11.65
CA ILE A 54 1.26 -2.13 -10.75
C ILE A 54 2.56 -1.95 -9.97
N GLY A 55 2.77 -0.76 -9.47
CA GLY A 55 3.85 -0.50 -8.54
C GLY A 55 3.43 -0.87 -7.12
N GLY A 56 4.38 -0.78 -6.21
CA GLY A 56 4.10 -1.10 -4.82
C GLY A 56 5.21 -0.66 -3.90
N GLY A 57 5.19 -1.19 -2.70
CA GLY A 57 6.17 -0.84 -1.71
C GLY A 57 6.51 -1.98 -0.77
N ILE A 58 7.71 -1.93 -0.24
CA ILE A 58 8.21 -2.91 0.72
C ILE A 58 8.83 -2.14 1.88
N GLY A 59 8.43 -2.48 3.09
CA GLY A 59 8.96 -1.79 4.25
C GLY A 59 8.93 -2.62 5.51
N ALA A 60 9.31 -1.99 6.60
CA ALA A 60 9.24 -2.57 7.93
C ALA A 60 8.20 -1.82 8.75
N GLY A 61 7.44 -2.55 9.54
CA GLY A 61 6.52 -1.96 10.49
C GLY A 61 7.22 -1.60 11.79
N PRO A 62 6.49 -1.02 12.74
CA PRO A 62 7.05 -0.70 14.04
C PRO A 62 7.43 -1.98 14.79
N GLU A 63 8.29 -1.81 15.81
CA GLU A 63 8.71 -2.95 16.63
C GLU A 63 7.49 -3.69 17.18
N GLY A 64 7.52 -5.02 17.07
CA GLY A 64 6.43 -5.87 17.53
C GLY A 64 5.33 -6.10 16.50
N TYR A 65 5.36 -5.41 15.38
CA TYR A 65 4.38 -5.61 14.32
C TYR A 65 4.76 -6.82 13.47
N GLU A 66 3.81 -7.75 13.29
CA GLU A 66 4.08 -8.98 12.54
C GLU A 66 4.26 -8.77 11.04
N GLY A 67 3.60 -7.77 10.49
CA GLY A 67 3.65 -7.49 9.08
C GLY A 67 2.34 -7.77 8.37
N HIS A 68 2.32 -7.45 7.08
CA HIS A 68 1.16 -7.72 6.23
C HIS A 68 1.56 -7.73 4.76
N VAL A 69 0.72 -8.34 3.96
CA VAL A 69 0.75 -8.20 2.51
C VAL A 69 -0.63 -7.74 2.11
N THR A 70 -0.72 -6.61 1.42
CA THR A 70 -2.01 -6.06 1.07
C THR A 70 -1.94 -5.28 -0.25
N PHE A 71 -3.06 -4.72 -0.65
CA PHE A 71 -3.13 -3.81 -1.78
C PHE A 71 -3.87 -2.55 -1.35
N TYR A 72 -3.68 -1.49 -2.13
CA TYR A 72 -4.35 -0.21 -1.90
C TYR A 72 -5.26 0.11 -3.07
N VAL A 73 -6.46 0.55 -2.74
CA VAL A 73 -7.48 0.96 -3.72
C VAL A 73 -7.54 2.49 -3.74
N ALA A 74 -7.50 3.06 -4.93
CA ALA A 74 -7.63 4.52 -5.07
C ALA A 74 -9.09 4.92 -4.92
N VAL A 75 -9.33 5.89 -4.04
CA VAL A 75 -10.67 6.42 -3.78
C VAL A 75 -10.65 7.94 -3.83
N ASP A 76 -11.82 8.54 -4.04
CA ASP A 76 -11.94 10.01 -4.11
C ASP A 76 -11.96 10.66 -2.74
N ASP A 77 -12.39 9.94 -1.71
CA ASP A 77 -12.53 10.47 -0.35
C ASP A 77 -12.33 9.33 0.65
N ILE A 78 -11.22 9.40 1.39
CA ILE A 78 -10.84 8.34 2.34
C ILE A 78 -11.87 8.21 3.46
N GLU A 79 -12.30 9.34 4.05
CA GLU A 79 -13.23 9.29 5.18
C GLU A 79 -14.56 8.65 4.76
N GLU A 80 -15.08 9.04 3.60
CA GLU A 80 -16.32 8.46 3.07
C GLU A 80 -16.16 6.96 2.83
N ALA A 81 -15.03 6.56 2.25
CA ALA A 81 -14.77 5.14 1.97
C ALA A 81 -14.66 4.33 3.26
N LEU A 82 -14.00 4.87 4.29
CA LEU A 82 -13.89 4.19 5.58
C LEU A 82 -15.23 4.06 6.27
N GLN A 83 -16.06 5.11 6.22
CA GLN A 83 -17.41 5.04 6.80
C GLN A 83 -18.25 3.99 6.09
N LYS A 84 -18.14 3.92 4.77
CA LYS A 84 -18.87 2.92 4.00
C LYS A 84 -18.39 1.50 4.35
N ALA A 85 -17.06 1.32 4.47
CA ALA A 85 -16.51 0.02 4.87
C ALA A 85 -17.07 -0.41 6.23
N GLU A 86 -17.11 0.52 7.18
CA GLU A 86 -17.68 0.23 8.52
C GLU A 86 -19.16 -0.13 8.43
N SER A 87 -19.92 0.58 7.61
CA SER A 87 -21.35 0.33 7.46
C SER A 87 -21.64 -1.03 6.84
N LEU A 88 -20.70 -1.58 6.09
CA LEU A 88 -20.84 -2.87 5.41
C LEU A 88 -20.23 -4.03 6.19
N GLY A 89 -19.78 -3.79 7.43
CA GLY A 89 -19.29 -4.86 8.31
C GLY A 89 -17.78 -4.91 8.48
N GLY A 90 -17.05 -3.96 7.90
CA GLY A 90 -15.61 -3.85 8.11
C GLY A 90 -15.25 -3.06 9.35
N THR A 91 -13.97 -2.97 9.63
CA THR A 91 -13.47 -2.29 10.83
C THR A 91 -12.35 -1.32 10.42
N ARG A 92 -12.49 -0.05 10.79
CA ARG A 92 -11.45 0.94 10.53
C ARG A 92 -10.20 0.61 11.34
N VAL A 93 -9.04 0.65 10.70
CA VAL A 93 -7.75 0.44 11.35
C VAL A 93 -7.04 1.77 11.54
N MET A 94 -7.00 2.60 10.51
CA MET A 94 -6.39 3.92 10.62
C MET A 94 -6.88 4.82 9.48
N GLY A 95 -6.72 6.11 9.68
CA GLY A 95 -6.97 7.12 8.68
C GLY A 95 -8.26 7.90 8.84
N PRO A 96 -8.43 8.94 8.05
CA PRO A 96 -7.48 9.45 7.04
C PRO A 96 -6.18 9.98 7.66
N GLU A 97 -5.05 9.69 7.02
CA GLU A 97 -3.76 10.18 7.46
C GLU A 97 -2.98 10.75 6.29
N ARG A 98 -2.49 11.99 6.43
CA ARG A 98 -1.69 12.65 5.40
C ARG A 98 -0.26 12.13 5.45
N ILE A 99 0.25 11.68 4.29
CA ILE A 99 1.61 11.14 4.19
C ILE A 99 2.44 12.05 3.29
N MET A 100 3.50 12.64 3.88
CA MET A 100 4.51 13.43 3.16
C MET A 100 3.92 14.53 2.26
N ASP A 101 2.76 15.08 2.61
CA ASP A 101 2.04 16.07 1.82
C ASP A 101 1.74 15.63 0.38
N MET A 102 1.76 14.32 0.11
CA MET A 102 1.56 13.77 -1.23
C MET A 102 0.22 13.07 -1.40
N LEU A 103 -0.28 12.46 -0.33
CA LEU A 103 -1.49 11.66 -0.42
C LEU A 103 -2.10 11.43 0.97
N ASP A 104 -3.34 11.00 0.97
CA ASP A 104 -4.00 10.54 2.19
C ASP A 104 -4.14 9.03 2.15
N LEU A 105 -3.95 8.40 3.29
CA LEU A 105 -4.08 6.95 3.44
C LEU A 105 -5.17 6.59 4.43
N GLY A 106 -5.73 5.42 4.24
CA GLY A 106 -6.60 4.78 5.20
C GLY A 106 -6.40 3.28 5.14
N GLN A 107 -6.78 2.61 6.20
CA GLN A 107 -6.75 1.15 6.26
C GLN A 107 -7.96 0.65 7.02
N PHE A 108 -8.47 -0.47 6.58
CA PHE A 108 -9.58 -1.14 7.27
C PHE A 108 -9.39 -2.65 7.17
N LYS A 109 -10.12 -3.38 7.99
CA LYS A 109 -10.24 -4.83 7.85
C LYS A 109 -11.59 -5.15 7.24
N ASP A 110 -11.58 -6.07 6.29
CA ASP A 110 -12.82 -6.53 5.68
C ASP A 110 -13.59 -7.44 6.67
N PRO A 111 -14.81 -7.88 6.34
CA PRO A 111 -15.59 -8.71 7.28
C PRO A 111 -14.91 -10.00 7.73
N GLU A 112 -13.90 -10.47 7.00
CA GLU A 112 -13.13 -11.65 7.39
C GLU A 112 -11.79 -11.32 8.06
N GLY A 113 -11.51 -10.03 8.28
CA GLY A 113 -10.31 -9.62 8.99
C GLY A 113 -9.08 -9.35 8.14
N HIS A 114 -9.23 -9.30 6.82
CA HIS A 114 -8.09 -8.98 5.95
C HIS A 114 -7.84 -7.47 5.93
N LEU A 115 -6.58 -7.10 6.06
CA LEU A 115 -6.17 -5.69 6.00
C LEU A 115 -6.15 -5.21 4.55
N ILE A 116 -6.85 -4.12 4.28
CA ILE A 116 -6.92 -3.50 2.95
C ILE A 116 -6.58 -2.02 3.10
N GLY A 117 -5.84 -1.48 2.15
CA GLY A 117 -5.47 -0.07 2.14
C GLY A 117 -6.29 0.77 1.18
N LEU A 118 -6.39 2.05 1.51
CA LEU A 118 -7.03 3.06 0.67
C LEU A 118 -6.06 4.20 0.46
N VAL A 119 -6.07 4.76 -0.73
CA VAL A 119 -5.21 5.92 -1.05
C VAL A 119 -6.01 6.95 -1.82
N GLN A 120 -5.77 8.21 -1.47
CA GLN A 120 -6.36 9.36 -2.16
C GLN A 120 -5.23 10.32 -2.49
N PRO A 121 -4.84 10.44 -3.79
CA PRO A 121 -3.84 11.41 -4.18
C PRO A 121 -4.32 12.84 -3.89
N LEU A 122 -3.40 13.70 -3.47
CA LEU A 122 -3.76 15.10 -3.26
C LEU A 122 -4.05 15.75 -4.60
N GLN A 123 -5.09 16.55 -4.62
CA GLN A 123 -5.43 17.36 -5.78
C GLN A 123 -4.62 18.65 -5.74
N MET A 124 -4.02 18.98 -6.84
CA MET A 124 -3.28 20.24 -6.96
C MET A 124 -3.94 21.16 -7.95
#